data_35422fc2cbb253d46a4d51974c162e46
#
_entry.id   35422fc2cbb253d46a4d51974c162e46
#
_cell.length_a   1.000
_cell.length_b   1.000
_cell.length_c   1.000
_cell.angle_alpha   90.00
_cell.angle_beta   90.00
_cell.angle_gamma   90.00
#
_symmetry.space_group_name_H-M   'P 1'
#
loop_
_entity.id
_entity.type
_entity.pdbx_description
1 polymer ?
#
loop_
_entity_poly.entity_id
_entity_poly.type
_entity_poly.pdbx_seq_one_letter_code
_entity_poly.pdbx_strand_id
1 'polypeptide(L)'
;MYFEATIKQEVEGKNNKFKLLIENASTFSEAEYKSLDYVGGKGDVVALKLMKRMMEIINTKRNEEEALYYANIESIFVDDNGKEKATKYVVGVYAKDIETATGKASEYMKEGLSDMRFMGIKLAKVENVI
;
A
#
# COMPACT_ATOMS: atom_id res chain seq x y z
N MET A 1 -11.37 1.84 1.05
CA MET A 1 -10.35 1.38 2.02
C MET A 1 -9.37 0.44 1.32
N TYR A 2 -8.19 0.34 1.85
CA TYR A 2 -7.14 -0.53 1.32
C TYR A 2 -7.04 -1.81 2.14
N PHE A 3 -6.93 -2.94 1.45
CA PHE A 3 -6.71 -4.25 2.07
C PHE A 3 -5.52 -4.91 1.42
N GLU A 4 -4.82 -5.73 2.20
CA GLU A 4 -3.76 -6.60 1.68
C GLU A 4 -4.22 -8.04 1.84
N ALA A 5 -4.30 -8.76 0.72
CA ALA A 5 -4.69 -10.17 0.70
C ALA A 5 -3.46 -11.04 0.45
N THR A 6 -3.36 -12.13 1.18
CA THR A 6 -2.37 -13.16 0.90
C THR A 6 -3.09 -14.33 0.23
N ILE A 7 -2.64 -14.68 -0.97
CA ILE A 7 -3.22 -15.72 -1.80
C ILE A 7 -2.28 -16.92 -1.81
N LYS A 8 -2.87 -18.11 -1.67
CA LYS A 8 -2.17 -19.37 -1.88
C LYS A 8 -2.76 -20.03 -3.11
N GLN A 9 -1.91 -20.38 -4.06
CA GLN A 9 -2.32 -20.96 -5.33
C GLN A 9 -1.44 -22.15 -5.67
N GLU A 10 -2.03 -23.22 -6.14
CA GLU A 10 -1.29 -24.36 -6.65
C GLU A 10 -1.16 -24.24 -8.17
N VAL A 11 0.06 -24.19 -8.67
CA VAL A 11 0.37 -24.13 -10.09
C VAL A 11 1.37 -25.24 -10.41
N GLU A 12 0.98 -26.14 -11.29
CA GLU A 12 1.83 -27.28 -11.72
C GLU A 12 2.36 -28.12 -10.56
N GLY A 13 1.51 -28.38 -9.57
CA GLY A 13 1.86 -29.18 -8.39
C GLY A 13 2.70 -28.43 -7.36
N LYS A 14 2.97 -27.14 -7.56
CA LYS A 14 3.72 -26.32 -6.63
C LYS A 14 2.82 -25.28 -5.97
N ASN A 15 2.98 -25.11 -4.67
CA ASN A 15 2.30 -24.08 -3.93
C ASN A 15 3.01 -22.73 -4.13
N ASN A 16 2.26 -21.73 -4.58
CA ASN A 16 2.73 -20.37 -4.74
C ASN A 16 1.96 -19.46 -3.79
N LYS A 17 2.67 -18.56 -3.12
CA LYS A 17 2.08 -17.59 -2.20
C LYS A 17 2.44 -16.19 -2.64
N PHE A 18 1.45 -15.31 -2.75
CA PHE A 18 1.70 -13.92 -3.14
C PHE A 18 0.68 -13.00 -2.47
N LYS A 19 0.96 -11.71 -2.51
CA LYS A 19 0.11 -10.68 -1.92
C LYS A 19 -0.48 -9.78 -2.98
N LEU A 20 -1.70 -9.32 -2.73
CA LEU A 20 -2.41 -8.32 -3.54
C LEU A 20 -2.75 -7.13 -2.66
N LEU A 21 -2.65 -5.93 -3.21
CA LEU A 21 -3.19 -4.73 -2.59
C LEU A 21 -4.53 -4.41 -3.25
N ILE A 22 -5.59 -4.35 -2.47
CA ILE A 22 -6.94 -4.04 -2.94
C ILE A 22 -7.25 -2.59 -2.59
N GLU A 23 -7.51 -1.75 -3.60
CA GLU A 23 -7.72 -0.32 -3.41
C GLU A 23 -9.10 0.05 -2.89
N ASN A 24 -10.15 -0.44 -3.53
CA ASN A 24 -11.50 0.07 -3.34
C ASN A 24 -12.45 -0.99 -2.78
N ALA A 25 -12.16 -1.47 -1.60
CA ALA A 25 -13.08 -2.36 -0.90
C ALA A 25 -13.61 -1.66 0.35
N SER A 26 -14.90 -1.80 0.63
CA SER A 26 -15.54 -1.24 1.80
C SER A 26 -15.64 -2.21 2.96
N THR A 27 -15.54 -3.51 2.66
CA THR A 27 -15.66 -4.59 3.65
C THR A 27 -14.64 -5.68 3.38
N PHE A 28 -14.39 -6.53 4.39
CA PHE A 28 -13.57 -7.72 4.23
C PHE A 28 -14.15 -8.67 3.18
N SER A 29 -15.47 -8.84 3.15
CA SER A 29 -16.14 -9.69 2.16
C SER A 29 -15.93 -9.21 0.73
N GLU A 30 -15.99 -7.91 0.51
CA GLU A 30 -15.74 -7.32 -0.81
C GLU A 30 -14.28 -7.51 -1.22
N ALA A 31 -13.34 -7.31 -0.29
CA ALA A 31 -11.92 -7.52 -0.55
C ALA A 31 -11.62 -8.98 -0.86
N GLU A 32 -12.23 -9.92 -0.15
CA GLU A 32 -12.11 -11.35 -0.43
C GLU A 32 -12.64 -11.69 -1.81
N TYR A 33 -13.83 -11.18 -2.15
CA TYR A 33 -14.43 -11.40 -3.46
C TYR A 33 -13.53 -10.92 -4.60
N LYS A 34 -12.99 -9.70 -4.48
CA LYS A 34 -12.08 -9.15 -5.50
C LYS A 34 -10.81 -9.97 -5.65
N SER A 35 -10.29 -10.49 -4.54
CA SER A 35 -9.11 -11.35 -4.54
C SER A 35 -9.37 -12.67 -5.25
N LEU A 36 -10.50 -13.33 -4.96
CA LEU A 36 -10.89 -14.58 -5.59
C LEU A 36 -11.18 -14.39 -7.09
N ASP A 37 -11.81 -13.28 -7.45
CA ASP A 37 -12.07 -12.93 -8.84
C ASP A 37 -10.77 -12.76 -9.62
N TYR A 38 -9.78 -12.13 -9.02
CA TYR A 38 -8.46 -11.93 -9.64
C TYR A 38 -7.78 -13.25 -10.03
N VAL A 39 -7.87 -14.25 -9.16
CA VAL A 39 -7.26 -15.58 -9.44
C VAL A 39 -8.19 -16.52 -10.21
N GLY A 40 -9.38 -16.05 -10.60
CA GLY A 40 -10.35 -16.87 -11.37
C GLY A 40 -10.84 -18.10 -10.62
N GLY A 41 -10.90 -18.04 -9.30
CA GLY A 41 -11.31 -19.16 -8.48
C GLY A 41 -10.23 -20.24 -8.28
N LYS A 42 -9.02 -20.00 -8.75
CA LYS A 42 -7.91 -20.96 -8.70
C LYS A 42 -6.93 -20.70 -7.55
N GLY A 43 -7.43 -20.27 -6.43
CA GLY A 43 -6.60 -19.99 -5.27
C GLY A 43 -7.43 -19.73 -4.04
N ASP A 44 -6.76 -19.68 -2.89
CA ASP A 44 -7.39 -19.43 -1.60
C ASP A 44 -6.86 -18.14 -0.99
N VAL A 45 -7.74 -17.35 -0.41
CA VAL A 45 -7.35 -16.21 0.42
C VAL A 45 -7.02 -16.76 1.80
N VAL A 46 -5.74 -16.80 2.15
CA VAL A 46 -5.28 -17.34 3.43
C VAL A 46 -5.07 -16.29 4.51
N ALA A 47 -5.00 -15.03 4.13
CA ALA A 47 -4.96 -13.91 5.06
C ALA A 47 -5.51 -12.66 4.38
N LEU A 48 -6.20 -11.82 5.16
CA LEU A 48 -6.78 -10.57 4.68
C LEU A 48 -6.64 -9.52 5.78
N LYS A 49 -5.96 -8.44 5.46
CA LYS A 49 -5.61 -7.40 6.43
C LYS A 49 -6.11 -6.05 5.96
N LEU A 50 -6.80 -5.33 6.84
CA LEU A 50 -7.16 -3.94 6.61
C LEU A 50 -5.92 -3.05 6.82
N MET A 51 -5.55 -2.29 5.79
CA MET A 51 -4.43 -1.36 5.82
C MET A 51 -4.90 0.00 6.35
N LYS A 52 -5.11 0.08 7.66
CA LYS A 52 -5.72 1.25 8.32
C LYS A 52 -4.99 2.56 8.10
N ARG A 53 -3.68 2.52 7.94
CA ARG A 53 -2.84 3.71 7.81
C ARG A 53 -2.58 4.11 6.36
N MET A 54 -2.99 3.29 5.42
CA MET A 54 -2.82 3.57 4.00
C MET A 54 -3.74 4.69 3.57
N MET A 55 -3.16 5.80 3.11
CA MET A 55 -3.93 6.97 2.65
C MET A 55 -4.29 6.86 1.17
N GLU A 56 -3.28 6.71 0.33
CA GLU A 56 -3.44 6.70 -1.12
C GLU A 56 -2.18 6.17 -1.81
N ILE A 57 -2.32 5.88 -3.09
CA ILE A 57 -1.20 5.67 -4.00
C ILE A 57 -1.08 6.97 -4.78
N ILE A 58 0.07 7.63 -4.69
CA ILE A 58 0.24 9.00 -5.17
C ILE A 58 0.48 9.13 -6.68
N ASN A 59 0.72 8.02 -7.35
CA ASN A 59 0.95 8.00 -8.80
C ASN A 59 0.47 6.68 -9.41
N THR A 60 0.59 6.56 -10.72
CA THR A 60 0.23 5.34 -11.44
C THR A 60 1.48 4.63 -11.96
N LYS A 61 1.41 3.32 -12.10
CA LYS A 61 2.46 2.52 -12.71
C LYS A 61 2.54 2.86 -14.20
N ARG A 62 3.71 3.31 -14.66
CA ARG A 62 3.92 3.72 -16.05
C ARG A 62 4.47 2.63 -16.94
N ASN A 63 5.22 1.70 -16.37
CA ASN A 63 5.85 0.60 -17.10
C ASN A 63 6.16 -0.57 -16.17
N GLU A 64 6.58 -1.70 -16.75
CA GLU A 64 6.85 -2.93 -15.99
C GLU A 64 8.07 -2.85 -15.08
N GLU A 65 8.95 -1.87 -15.27
CA GLU A 65 10.13 -1.69 -14.42
C GLU A 65 9.79 -1.03 -13.09
N GLU A 66 8.63 -0.39 -13.01
CA GLU A 66 8.19 0.25 -11.78
C GLU A 66 7.57 -0.75 -10.82
N ALA A 67 7.94 -0.62 -9.55
CA ALA A 67 7.37 -1.38 -8.44
C ALA A 67 6.69 -0.45 -7.46
N LEU A 68 5.81 -1.00 -6.65
CA LEU A 68 5.14 -0.24 -5.59
C LEU A 68 6.01 -0.22 -4.34
N TYR A 69 6.20 0.98 -3.79
CA TYR A 69 6.87 1.21 -2.51
C TYR A 69 5.88 1.79 -1.50
N TYR A 70 6.06 1.44 -0.23
CA TYR A 70 5.31 2.03 0.87
C TYR A 70 6.20 3.05 1.57
N ALA A 71 5.81 4.31 1.52
CA ALA A 71 6.48 5.39 2.25
C ALA A 71 5.72 5.63 3.57
N ASN A 72 6.46 5.56 4.68
CA ASN A 72 5.92 5.84 6.00
C ASN A 72 6.12 7.33 6.30
N ILE A 73 5.03 8.02 6.57
CA ILE A 73 5.00 9.46 6.80
C ILE A 73 4.30 9.73 8.13
N GLU A 74 4.80 10.71 8.85
CA GLU A 74 4.21 11.17 10.08
C GLU A 74 3.71 12.60 9.89
N SER A 75 2.42 12.83 10.12
CA SER A 75 1.84 14.17 10.13
C SER A 75 1.90 14.72 11.54
N ILE A 76 2.45 15.91 11.68
CA ILE A 76 2.71 16.53 12.98
C ILE A 76 1.77 17.71 13.17
N PHE A 77 1.14 17.79 14.33
CA PHE A 77 0.30 18.93 14.69
C PHE A 77 0.43 19.24 16.18
N VAL A 78 0.09 20.47 16.56
CA VAL A 78 0.12 20.93 17.94
C VAL A 78 -1.33 21.07 18.40
N ASP A 79 -1.66 20.43 19.52
CA ASP A 79 -3.01 20.52 20.10
C ASP A 79 -3.23 21.85 20.84
N ASP A 80 -4.44 22.05 21.37
CA ASP A 80 -4.83 23.27 22.07
C ASP A 80 -3.99 23.54 23.33
N ASN A 81 -3.35 22.52 23.86
CA ASN A 81 -2.48 22.62 25.06
C ASN A 81 -1.01 22.86 24.67
N GLY A 82 -0.69 23.06 23.40
CA GLY A 82 0.65 23.25 22.93
C GLY A 82 1.47 21.97 22.83
N LYS A 83 0.83 20.81 22.95
CA LYS A 83 1.49 19.52 22.90
C LYS A 83 1.56 19.00 21.47
N GLU A 84 2.75 18.60 21.04
CA GLU A 84 2.96 18.00 19.71
C GLU A 84 2.36 16.60 19.66
N LYS A 85 1.58 16.33 18.62
CA LYS A 85 1.02 15.02 18.31
C LYS A 85 1.36 14.62 16.89
N ALA A 86 1.51 13.33 16.69
CA ALA A 86 1.85 12.78 15.37
C ALA A 86 0.89 11.67 14.99
N THR A 87 0.50 11.66 13.73
CA THR A 87 -0.32 10.59 13.14
C THR A 87 0.49 9.94 12.03
N LYS A 88 0.58 8.62 12.07
CA LYS A 88 1.35 7.84 11.11
C LYS A 88 0.48 7.43 9.93
N TYR A 89 1.01 7.64 8.74
CA TYR A 89 0.37 7.27 7.47
C TYR A 89 1.33 6.51 6.57
N VAL A 90 0.75 5.77 5.64
CA VAL A 90 1.49 5.10 4.56
C VAL A 90 0.95 5.62 3.24
N VAL A 91 1.83 5.97 2.31
CA VAL A 91 1.46 6.27 0.94
C VAL A 91 2.17 5.30 0.01
N GLY A 92 1.45 4.87 -1.03
CA GLY A 92 2.02 4.03 -2.08
C GLY A 92 2.65 4.87 -3.16
N VAL A 93 3.83 4.46 -3.63
CA VAL A 93 4.57 5.18 -4.67
C VAL A 93 5.11 4.18 -5.68
N TYR A 94 4.75 4.33 -6.95
CA TYR A 94 5.37 3.56 -8.02
C TYR A 94 6.66 4.22 -8.47
N ALA A 95 7.74 3.46 -8.52
CA ALA A 95 9.04 3.94 -8.98
C ALA A 95 9.90 2.77 -9.42
N LYS A 96 10.91 3.07 -10.24
CA LYS A 96 11.86 2.05 -10.73
C LYS A 96 12.85 1.59 -9.67
N ASP A 97 13.12 2.42 -8.68
CA ASP A 97 14.03 2.13 -7.57
C ASP A 97 13.64 2.92 -6.32
N ILE A 98 14.27 2.58 -5.21
CA ILE A 98 13.97 3.18 -3.91
C ILE A 98 14.36 4.67 -3.85
N GLU A 99 15.41 5.06 -4.53
CA GLU A 99 15.85 6.45 -4.59
C GLU A 99 14.82 7.34 -5.28
N THR A 100 14.31 6.90 -6.43
CA THR A 100 13.25 7.59 -7.16
C THR A 100 11.96 7.65 -6.34
N ALA A 101 11.61 6.55 -5.67
CA ALA A 101 10.43 6.50 -4.80
C ALA A 101 10.54 7.51 -3.65
N THR A 102 11.71 7.61 -3.03
CA THR A 102 11.98 8.56 -1.95
C THR A 102 11.83 10.01 -2.45
N GLY A 103 12.32 10.32 -3.63
CA GLY A 103 12.17 11.63 -4.25
C GLY A 103 10.70 12.01 -4.48
N LYS A 104 9.92 11.08 -5.02
CA LYS A 104 8.48 11.28 -5.24
C LYS A 104 7.71 11.47 -3.93
N ALA A 105 8.03 10.70 -2.91
CA ALA A 105 7.42 10.84 -1.59
C ALA A 105 7.77 12.20 -0.96
N SER A 106 8.99 12.67 -1.12
CA SER A 106 9.43 13.97 -0.61
C SER A 106 8.67 15.12 -1.26
N GLU A 107 8.44 15.04 -2.57
CA GLU A 107 7.65 16.05 -3.29
C GLU A 107 6.19 16.05 -2.82
N TYR A 108 5.62 14.87 -2.63
CA TYR A 108 4.26 14.75 -2.10
C TYR A 108 4.14 15.43 -0.72
N MET A 109 5.12 15.25 0.15
CA MET A 109 5.15 15.89 1.47
C MET A 109 5.23 17.40 1.40
N LYS A 110 5.99 17.95 0.44
CA LYS A 110 6.12 19.40 0.26
C LYS A 110 4.82 20.06 -0.21
N GLU A 111 4.00 19.33 -0.95
CA GLU A 111 2.71 19.82 -1.46
C GLU A 111 1.60 19.71 -0.40
N GLY A 112 1.85 19.00 0.69
CA GLY A 112 0.89 18.82 1.77
C GLY A 112 0.66 20.11 2.57
N LEU A 113 -0.55 20.26 3.12
CA LEU A 113 -0.94 21.44 3.91
C LEU A 113 -0.52 21.35 5.37
N SER A 114 -0.05 20.20 5.83
CA SER A 114 0.39 19.97 7.21
C SER A 114 1.88 19.66 7.25
N ASP A 115 2.48 19.87 8.41
CA ASP A 115 3.87 19.47 8.62
C ASP A 115 3.98 17.96 8.59
N MET A 116 4.88 17.45 7.76
CA MET A 116 5.09 16.02 7.58
C MET A 116 6.55 15.67 7.78
N ARG A 117 6.76 14.48 8.33
CA ARG A 117 8.10 13.91 8.56
C ARG A 117 8.19 12.58 7.81
N PHE A 118 9.24 12.43 7.02
CA PHE A 118 9.54 11.16 6.34
C PHE A 118 10.15 10.18 7.34
N MET A 119 9.54 9.01 7.50
CA MET A 119 9.95 8.02 8.49
C MET A 119 10.67 6.82 7.90
N GLY A 120 10.49 6.57 6.60
CA GLY A 120 11.12 5.46 5.92
C GLY A 120 10.34 5.02 4.70
N ILE A 121 10.94 4.12 3.93
CA ILE A 121 10.34 3.59 2.72
C ILE A 121 10.79 2.15 2.52
N LYS A 122 9.88 1.31 2.01
CA LYS A 122 10.18 -0.09 1.71
C LYS A 122 9.41 -0.56 0.48
N LEU A 123 9.93 -1.60 -0.17
CA LEU A 123 9.23 -2.27 -1.25
C LEU A 123 7.96 -2.93 -0.70
N ALA A 124 6.83 -2.71 -1.36
CA ALA A 124 5.53 -3.23 -0.91
C ALA A 124 5.42 -4.76 -1.01
N LYS A 125 6.15 -5.38 -1.93
CA LYS A 125 6.14 -6.83 -2.16
C LYS A 125 4.76 -7.39 -2.47
N VAL A 126 3.94 -6.63 -3.18
CA VAL A 126 2.66 -7.09 -3.71
C VAL A 126 2.82 -7.43 -5.19
N GLU A 127 2.14 -8.48 -5.64
CA GLU A 127 2.18 -8.89 -7.03
C GLU A 127 1.42 -7.91 -7.92
N ASN A 128 0.30 -7.42 -7.43
CA ASN A 128 -0.52 -6.45 -8.17
C ASN A 128 -1.38 -5.62 -7.22
N VAL A 129 -1.88 -4.53 -7.76
CA VAL A 129 -2.87 -3.65 -7.12
C VAL A 129 -4.17 -3.79 -7.91
N ILE A 130 -5.22 -4.16 -7.24
CA ILE A 130 -6.51 -4.44 -7.88
C ILE A 130 -7.66 -3.62 -7.32
#